data_1ebcd8e3944bfe31f5002a5b4d2390bc
#
_entry.id   1ebcd8e3944bfe31f5002a5b4d2390bc
#
_cell.length_a   1.000
_cell.length_b   1.000
_cell.length_c   1.000
_cell.angle_alpha   90.00
_cell.angle_beta   90.00
_cell.angle_gamma   90.00
#
_symmetry.space_group_name_H-M   'P 1'
#
loop_
_entity.id
_entity.type
_entity.pdbx_description
1 polymer ?
#
loop_
_entity_poly.entity_id
_entity_poly.type
_entity_poly.pdbx_seq_one_letter_code
_entity_poly.pdbx_strand_id
1 'polypeptide(L)'
;NEWRFRGFVVSDLYSIEGVHESHFVAPTIEEAAMQVVSAGVDIDLGGNAFMNLTHAVQSGKISEAVIDTAVCRVLRMKFEMGLFEHPYVNPKSATKVVRSEEHIRLAHKVAQSSIVLLKNKNSILPLNKKIKKVAVVGPNADNRYNMLGDYTAPQEDENIKTVLDGVISKLSPSKVEYVRGCAIRDTTVNEIAEVVEAASRSEVIIAVVGGSSARDFKTSYQETGAAIADEKSISDMECGAGFD
;
A
#
# COMPACT_ATOMS: atom_id res chain seq x y z
N ASN A 1 -7.51 8.95 -23.83
CA ASN A 1 -7.34 9.21 -25.27
C ASN A 1 -5.92 9.71 -25.59
N GLU A 2 -5.39 10.70 -24.87
CA GLU A 2 -4.03 11.22 -25.09
C GLU A 2 -2.95 10.14 -24.94
N TRP A 3 -3.07 9.30 -23.92
CA TRP A 3 -2.12 8.22 -23.62
C TRP A 3 -2.35 6.95 -24.44
N ARG A 4 -3.36 6.94 -25.33
CA ARG A 4 -3.71 5.78 -26.16
C ARG A 4 -3.92 4.50 -25.33
N PHE A 5 -4.43 4.64 -24.12
CA PHE A 5 -4.75 3.49 -23.26
C PHE A 5 -5.85 2.64 -23.91
N ARG A 6 -5.62 1.36 -24.05
CA ARG A 6 -6.47 0.40 -24.78
C ARG A 6 -7.23 -0.57 -23.83
N GLY A 7 -6.94 -0.54 -22.54
CA GLY A 7 -7.60 -1.34 -21.53
C GLY A 7 -8.98 -0.78 -21.13
N PHE A 8 -9.47 -1.24 -20.02
CA PHE A 8 -10.65 -0.71 -19.33
C PHE A 8 -10.25 -0.07 -18.01
N VAL A 9 -11.10 0.78 -17.47
CA VAL A 9 -10.90 1.47 -16.20
C VAL A 9 -11.89 0.93 -15.18
N VAL A 10 -11.38 0.57 -14.00
CA VAL A 10 -12.16 0.12 -12.84
C VAL A 10 -12.15 1.24 -11.81
N SER A 11 -13.29 1.51 -11.18
CA SER A 11 -13.33 2.42 -10.04
C SER A 11 -12.57 1.84 -8.83
N ASP A 12 -12.29 2.65 -7.84
CA ASP A 12 -12.00 2.13 -6.51
C ASP A 12 -13.30 1.66 -5.85
N LEU A 13 -13.20 0.92 -4.76
CA LEU A 13 -14.32 0.32 -4.05
C LEU A 13 -15.30 1.40 -3.57
N TYR A 14 -16.57 1.29 -3.98
CA TYR A 14 -17.66 2.25 -3.68
C TYR A 14 -17.37 3.72 -4.05
N SER A 15 -16.36 3.99 -4.86
CA SER A 15 -15.95 5.37 -5.14
C SER A 15 -16.93 6.13 -6.04
N ILE A 16 -17.78 5.43 -6.80
CA ILE A 16 -18.80 6.08 -7.64
C ILE A 16 -19.92 6.65 -6.76
N GLU A 17 -20.36 5.93 -5.74
CA GLU A 17 -21.28 6.45 -4.74
C GLU A 17 -20.69 7.69 -4.05
N GLY A 18 -19.40 7.67 -3.79
CA GLY A 18 -18.66 8.80 -3.20
C GLY A 18 -18.77 10.10 -4.00
N VAL A 19 -18.94 10.05 -5.32
CA VAL A 19 -19.15 11.24 -6.15
C VAL A 19 -20.41 12.00 -5.73
N HIS A 20 -21.45 11.27 -5.29
CA HIS A 20 -22.68 11.85 -4.74
C HIS A 20 -22.58 12.09 -3.23
N GLU A 21 -22.19 11.07 -2.45
CA GLU A 21 -22.39 11.02 -1.00
C GLU A 21 -21.32 11.78 -0.21
N SER A 22 -20.08 11.74 -0.67
CA SER A 22 -18.93 12.33 0.05
C SER A 22 -18.38 13.59 -0.61
N HIS A 23 -18.28 13.58 -1.93
CA HIS A 23 -17.69 14.70 -2.68
C HIS A 23 -18.75 15.70 -3.16
N PHE A 24 -20.04 15.34 -3.12
CA PHE A 24 -21.18 16.20 -3.50
C PHE A 24 -21.05 16.84 -4.90
N VAL A 25 -20.41 16.11 -5.83
CA VAL A 25 -20.21 16.58 -7.21
C VAL A 25 -21.43 16.29 -8.07
N ALA A 26 -22.18 15.22 -7.76
CA ALA A 26 -23.42 14.86 -8.41
C ALA A 26 -24.60 14.94 -7.42
N PRO A 27 -25.78 15.45 -7.81
CA PRO A 27 -26.93 15.58 -6.93
C PRO A 27 -27.62 14.25 -6.63
N THR A 28 -27.39 13.20 -7.44
CA THR A 28 -27.94 11.86 -7.25
C THR A 28 -26.94 10.79 -7.64
N ILE A 29 -27.12 9.57 -7.13
CA ILE A 29 -26.30 8.41 -7.53
C ILE A 29 -26.45 8.11 -9.03
N GLU A 30 -27.63 8.28 -9.61
CA GLU A 30 -27.85 8.13 -11.06
C GLU A 30 -26.98 9.11 -11.87
N GLU A 31 -26.93 10.38 -11.45
CA GLU A 31 -26.10 11.37 -12.12
C GLU A 31 -24.60 11.12 -11.91
N ALA A 32 -24.20 10.66 -10.72
CA ALA A 32 -22.84 10.21 -10.47
C ALA A 32 -22.43 9.09 -11.43
N ALA A 33 -23.29 8.06 -11.56
CA ALA A 33 -23.06 6.94 -12.47
C ALA A 33 -22.94 7.39 -13.95
N MET A 34 -23.84 8.29 -14.39
CA MET A 34 -23.81 8.84 -15.76
C MET A 34 -22.51 9.64 -16.03
N GLN A 35 -22.11 10.48 -15.09
CA GLN A 35 -20.88 11.26 -15.20
C GLN A 35 -19.65 10.35 -15.31
N VAL A 36 -19.57 9.36 -14.43
CA VAL A 36 -18.41 8.47 -14.30
C VAL A 36 -18.27 7.55 -15.52
N VAL A 37 -19.38 6.91 -15.99
CA VAL A 37 -19.31 6.08 -17.19
C VAL A 37 -19.01 6.90 -18.45
N SER A 38 -19.54 8.11 -18.54
CA SER A 38 -19.25 9.04 -19.65
C SER A 38 -17.79 9.52 -19.64
N ALA A 39 -17.19 9.64 -18.46
CA ALA A 39 -15.77 9.94 -18.31
C ALA A 39 -14.85 8.77 -18.70
N GLY A 40 -15.39 7.57 -18.84
CA GLY A 40 -14.67 6.39 -19.32
C GLY A 40 -14.26 5.39 -18.24
N VAL A 41 -14.90 5.41 -17.09
CA VAL A 41 -14.84 4.32 -16.11
C VAL A 41 -15.80 3.22 -16.58
N ASP A 42 -15.30 2.01 -16.74
CA ASP A 42 -16.01 0.91 -17.38
C ASP A 42 -16.60 -0.09 -16.37
N ILE A 43 -16.07 -0.14 -15.16
CA ILE A 43 -16.51 -1.06 -14.09
C ILE A 43 -16.69 -0.29 -12.78
N ASP A 44 -17.82 -0.50 -12.14
CA ASP A 44 -18.11 -0.10 -10.76
C ASP A 44 -17.66 -1.22 -9.80
N LEU A 45 -16.62 -0.96 -9.01
CA LEU A 45 -16.06 -1.96 -8.12
C LEU A 45 -16.81 -1.96 -6.77
N GLY A 46 -17.50 -3.06 -6.51
CA GLY A 46 -18.18 -3.31 -5.23
C GLY A 46 -19.42 -2.46 -4.99
N GLY A 47 -19.62 -1.39 -5.77
CA GLY A 47 -20.76 -0.49 -5.67
C GLY A 47 -22.00 -0.99 -6.43
N ASN A 48 -23.05 -0.20 -6.33
CA ASN A 48 -24.32 -0.40 -7.04
C ASN A 48 -24.73 0.83 -7.88
N ALA A 49 -23.84 1.82 -8.01
CA ALA A 49 -24.16 3.05 -8.72
C ALA A 49 -24.51 2.77 -10.18
N PHE A 50 -23.80 1.87 -10.87
CA PHE A 50 -24.07 1.52 -12.26
C PHE A 50 -25.38 0.76 -12.48
N MET A 51 -26.04 0.24 -11.45
CA MET A 51 -27.41 -0.31 -11.57
C MET A 51 -28.41 0.77 -11.99
N ASN A 52 -28.16 2.03 -11.66
CA ASN A 52 -29.02 3.16 -12.03
C ASN A 52 -28.91 3.53 -13.52
N LEU A 53 -27.88 3.07 -14.23
CA LEU A 53 -27.69 3.32 -15.67
C LEU A 53 -28.80 2.71 -16.51
N THR A 54 -29.45 1.62 -16.05
CA THR A 54 -30.60 1.03 -16.73
C THR A 54 -31.74 2.04 -16.87
N HIS A 55 -32.11 2.72 -15.79
CA HIS A 55 -33.13 3.76 -15.79
C HIS A 55 -32.69 4.98 -16.61
N ALA A 56 -31.43 5.37 -16.51
CA ALA A 56 -30.89 6.50 -17.26
C ALA A 56 -30.96 6.28 -18.78
N VAL A 57 -30.70 5.06 -19.28
CA VAL A 57 -30.84 4.68 -20.69
C VAL A 57 -32.33 4.69 -21.09
N GLN A 58 -33.21 4.04 -20.31
CA GLN A 58 -34.64 3.94 -20.59
C GLN A 58 -35.33 5.32 -20.63
N SER A 59 -34.88 6.24 -19.80
CA SER A 59 -35.37 7.62 -19.75
C SER A 59 -34.69 8.55 -20.77
N GLY A 60 -33.78 8.05 -21.59
CA GLY A 60 -33.08 8.82 -22.62
C GLY A 60 -32.06 9.83 -22.10
N LYS A 61 -31.67 9.76 -20.80
CA LYS A 61 -30.67 10.66 -20.21
C LYS A 61 -29.24 10.34 -20.66
N ILE A 62 -28.98 9.08 -20.99
CA ILE A 62 -27.69 8.62 -21.52
C ILE A 62 -27.92 7.66 -22.69
N SER A 63 -27.05 7.68 -23.68
CA SER A 63 -27.12 6.76 -24.83
C SER A 63 -26.63 5.37 -24.44
N GLU A 64 -27.35 4.33 -24.90
CA GLU A 64 -26.93 2.93 -24.79
C GLU A 64 -25.49 2.70 -25.35
N ALA A 65 -25.12 3.43 -26.41
CA ALA A 65 -23.79 3.34 -27.02
C ALA A 65 -22.62 3.65 -26.03
N VAL A 66 -22.89 4.41 -24.99
CA VAL A 66 -21.90 4.65 -23.93
C VAL A 66 -21.67 3.37 -23.12
N ILE A 67 -22.77 2.68 -22.79
CA ILE A 67 -22.72 1.41 -22.07
C ILE A 67 -22.04 0.34 -22.93
N ASP A 68 -22.44 0.24 -24.21
CA ASP A 68 -21.80 -0.68 -25.17
C ASP A 68 -20.28 -0.46 -25.25
N THR A 69 -19.86 0.80 -25.24
CA THR A 69 -18.43 1.13 -25.26
C THR A 69 -17.70 0.58 -24.04
N ALA A 70 -18.24 0.75 -22.85
CA ALA A 70 -17.67 0.22 -21.60
C ALA A 70 -17.62 -1.32 -21.64
N VAL A 71 -18.74 -1.97 -22.00
CA VAL A 71 -18.84 -3.43 -22.13
C VAL A 71 -17.84 -3.95 -23.16
N CYS A 72 -17.73 -3.32 -24.32
CA CYS A 72 -16.78 -3.72 -25.37
C CYS A 72 -15.32 -3.65 -24.90
N ARG A 73 -14.95 -2.66 -24.08
CA ARG A 73 -13.57 -2.58 -23.54
C ARG A 73 -13.28 -3.75 -22.61
N VAL A 74 -14.20 -4.08 -21.72
CA VAL A 74 -14.06 -5.21 -20.78
C VAL A 74 -14.02 -6.54 -21.55
N LEU A 75 -14.97 -6.77 -22.46
CA LEU A 75 -15.03 -8.00 -23.23
C LEU A 75 -13.79 -8.19 -24.10
N ARG A 76 -13.32 -7.13 -24.75
CA ARG A 76 -12.10 -7.19 -25.55
C ARG A 76 -10.91 -7.71 -24.74
N MET A 77 -10.69 -7.19 -23.53
CA MET A 77 -9.61 -7.67 -22.67
C MET A 77 -9.78 -9.15 -22.33
N LYS A 78 -11.02 -9.61 -22.05
CA LYS A 78 -11.28 -11.03 -21.79
C LYS A 78 -10.93 -11.90 -22.99
N PHE A 79 -11.25 -11.45 -24.22
CA PHE A 79 -10.88 -12.15 -25.45
C PHE A 79 -9.36 -12.13 -25.68
N GLU A 80 -8.71 -10.97 -25.54
CA GLU A 80 -7.27 -10.84 -25.72
C GLU A 80 -6.47 -11.72 -24.72
N MET A 81 -7.00 -11.92 -23.52
CA MET A 81 -6.43 -12.80 -22.51
C MET A 81 -6.77 -14.29 -22.69
N GLY A 82 -7.60 -14.65 -23.67
CA GLY A 82 -8.04 -16.02 -23.95
C GLY A 82 -8.89 -16.64 -22.85
N LEU A 83 -9.62 -15.81 -22.07
CA LEU A 83 -10.37 -16.31 -20.90
C LEU A 83 -11.61 -17.14 -21.28
N PHE A 84 -12.06 -17.07 -22.54
CA PHE A 84 -13.15 -17.90 -23.03
C PHE A 84 -12.67 -19.29 -23.46
N GLU A 85 -11.46 -19.38 -23.99
CA GLU A 85 -10.82 -20.64 -24.42
C GLU A 85 -10.12 -21.34 -23.26
N HIS A 86 -9.52 -20.54 -22.34
CA HIS A 86 -8.72 -21.04 -21.24
C HIS A 86 -9.11 -20.36 -19.92
N PRO A 87 -10.35 -20.59 -19.40
CA PRO A 87 -10.85 -19.90 -18.20
C PRO A 87 -10.21 -20.40 -16.90
N TYR A 88 -9.52 -21.53 -16.92
CA TYR A 88 -8.95 -22.15 -15.72
C TYR A 88 -7.44 -22.05 -15.67
N VAL A 89 -6.92 -21.86 -14.46
CA VAL A 89 -5.49 -21.87 -14.17
C VAL A 89 -5.09 -23.21 -13.49
N ASN A 90 -3.83 -23.61 -13.67
CA ASN A 90 -3.30 -24.71 -12.92
C ASN A 90 -2.80 -24.24 -11.54
N PRO A 91 -3.45 -24.62 -10.43
CA PRO A 91 -3.05 -24.19 -9.09
C PRO A 91 -1.59 -24.53 -8.73
N LYS A 92 -1.06 -25.65 -9.26
CA LYS A 92 0.34 -26.03 -9.06
C LYS A 92 1.34 -25.06 -9.68
N SER A 93 0.90 -24.26 -10.64
CA SER A 93 1.75 -23.21 -11.22
C SER A 93 1.95 -22.04 -10.26
N ALA A 94 0.96 -21.74 -9.43
CA ALA A 94 1.04 -20.64 -8.47
C ALA A 94 2.20 -20.83 -7.48
N THR A 95 2.40 -22.05 -6.96
CA THR A 95 3.48 -22.36 -6.02
C THR A 95 4.88 -22.22 -6.61
N LYS A 96 5.00 -22.26 -7.96
CA LYS A 96 6.28 -22.07 -8.66
C LYS A 96 6.55 -20.60 -8.97
N VAL A 97 5.48 -19.83 -9.19
CA VAL A 97 5.58 -18.43 -9.62
C VAL A 97 5.61 -17.49 -8.42
N VAL A 98 4.73 -17.73 -7.43
CA VAL A 98 4.68 -16.91 -6.21
C VAL A 98 6.04 -16.98 -5.50
N ARG A 99 6.62 -15.80 -5.21
CA ARG A 99 7.93 -15.68 -4.58
C ARG A 99 9.08 -16.36 -5.32
N SER A 100 9.00 -16.49 -6.65
CA SER A 100 10.13 -16.92 -7.45
C SER A 100 11.34 -15.99 -7.23
N GLU A 101 12.55 -16.47 -7.51
CA GLU A 101 13.76 -15.64 -7.40
C GLU A 101 13.69 -14.36 -8.23
N GLU A 102 12.99 -14.41 -9.37
CA GLU A 102 12.77 -13.24 -10.23
C GLU A 102 11.88 -12.21 -9.51
N HIS A 103 10.79 -12.64 -8.90
CA HIS A 103 9.90 -11.76 -8.14
C HIS A 103 10.61 -11.14 -6.94
N ILE A 104 11.39 -11.93 -6.19
CA ILE A 104 12.19 -11.42 -5.06
C ILE A 104 13.22 -10.38 -5.52
N ARG A 105 13.91 -10.64 -6.65
CA ARG A 105 14.86 -9.68 -7.23
C ARG A 105 14.17 -8.39 -7.67
N LEU A 106 13.00 -8.51 -8.29
CA LEU A 106 12.23 -7.34 -8.71
C LEU A 106 11.77 -6.52 -7.52
N ALA A 107 11.19 -7.16 -6.50
CA ALA A 107 10.78 -6.49 -5.25
C ALA A 107 11.95 -5.76 -4.58
N HIS A 108 13.11 -6.38 -4.50
CA HIS A 108 14.32 -5.76 -3.96
C HIS A 108 14.75 -4.53 -4.79
N LYS A 109 14.72 -4.64 -6.12
CA LYS A 109 15.04 -3.52 -7.02
C LYS A 109 14.06 -2.36 -6.85
N VAL A 110 12.75 -2.65 -6.74
CA VAL A 110 11.72 -1.64 -6.50
C VAL A 110 11.95 -0.96 -5.15
N ALA A 111 12.19 -1.72 -4.08
CA ALA A 111 12.49 -1.17 -2.76
C ALA A 111 13.72 -0.25 -2.79
N GLN A 112 14.80 -0.65 -3.46
CA GLN A 112 15.97 0.22 -3.62
C GLN A 112 15.66 1.51 -4.39
N SER A 113 14.81 1.42 -5.42
CA SER A 113 14.46 2.57 -6.26
C SER A 113 13.48 3.53 -5.57
N SER A 114 12.74 3.06 -4.55
CA SER A 114 11.82 3.89 -3.77
C SER A 114 12.49 4.71 -2.69
N ILE A 115 13.75 4.42 -2.36
CA ILE A 115 14.49 5.18 -1.34
C ILE A 115 14.96 6.51 -1.93
N VAL A 116 14.55 7.62 -1.31
CA VAL A 116 14.92 8.96 -1.73
C VAL A 116 15.95 9.56 -0.77
N LEU A 117 17.10 9.99 -1.32
CA LEU A 117 18.13 10.68 -0.55
C LEU A 117 17.80 12.18 -0.47
N LEU A 118 17.17 12.60 0.63
CA LEU A 118 16.78 13.99 0.83
C LEU A 118 17.96 14.90 1.18
N LYS A 119 18.97 14.37 1.88
CA LYS A 119 20.13 15.14 2.32
C LYS A 119 21.34 14.23 2.57
N ASN A 120 22.50 14.65 2.12
CA ASN A 120 23.78 13.99 2.41
C ASN A 120 24.87 15.03 2.72
N LYS A 121 24.73 15.70 3.87
CA LYS A 121 25.69 16.72 4.31
C LYS A 121 27.01 16.05 4.66
N ASN A 122 28.13 16.65 4.25
CA ASN A 122 29.49 16.17 4.47
C ASN A 122 29.74 14.75 3.90
N SER A 123 28.95 14.32 2.93
CA SER A 123 29.09 12.99 2.30
C SER A 123 29.14 11.83 3.30
N ILE A 124 28.30 11.91 4.36
CA ILE A 124 28.24 10.87 5.39
C ILE A 124 27.80 9.51 4.80
N LEU A 125 27.00 9.52 3.74
CA LEU A 125 26.60 8.32 3.01
C LEU A 125 27.44 8.17 1.73
N PRO A 126 27.83 6.94 1.37
CA PRO A 126 27.61 5.67 2.08
C PRO A 126 28.43 5.57 3.36
N LEU A 127 27.86 4.92 4.39
CA LEU A 127 28.56 4.71 5.65
C LEU A 127 29.83 3.87 5.48
N ASN A 128 30.90 4.24 6.18
CA ASN A 128 32.16 3.49 6.14
C ASN A 128 32.00 2.16 6.89
N LYS A 129 32.32 1.04 6.23
CA LYS A 129 32.28 -0.31 6.85
C LYS A 129 33.29 -0.49 8.03
N LYS A 130 34.23 0.42 8.19
CA LYS A 130 35.19 0.41 9.31
C LYS A 130 34.60 0.96 10.61
N ILE A 131 33.39 1.49 10.62
CA ILE A 131 32.65 1.94 11.80
C ILE A 131 32.71 0.84 12.87
N LYS A 132 33.05 1.24 14.11
CA LYS A 132 33.18 0.33 15.22
C LYS A 132 31.86 0.06 15.91
N LYS A 133 31.01 1.07 16.03
CA LYS A 133 29.72 0.95 16.69
C LYS A 133 28.64 1.84 16.06
N VAL A 134 27.46 1.28 15.88
CA VAL A 134 26.27 1.94 15.33
C VAL A 134 25.09 1.72 16.27
N ALA A 135 24.39 2.76 16.65
CA ALA A 135 23.07 2.66 17.26
C ALA A 135 21.99 2.65 16.16
N VAL A 136 21.15 1.64 16.15
CA VAL A 136 19.93 1.58 15.32
C VAL A 136 18.76 1.81 16.27
N VAL A 137 17.98 2.86 16.03
CA VAL A 137 16.93 3.27 16.95
C VAL A 137 15.64 3.57 16.21
N GLY A 138 14.52 3.53 16.92
CA GLY A 138 13.20 3.90 16.38
C GLY A 138 12.22 2.74 16.26
N PRO A 139 10.93 3.05 16.24
CA PRO A 139 9.86 2.06 16.27
C PRO A 139 9.79 1.16 15.03
N ASN A 140 10.29 1.64 13.90
CA ASN A 140 10.28 0.88 12.64
C ASN A 140 11.62 0.20 12.33
N ALA A 141 12.61 0.29 13.22
CA ALA A 141 13.93 -0.30 12.99
C ALA A 141 13.88 -1.83 12.93
N ASP A 142 13.11 -2.45 13.81
CA ASP A 142 12.92 -3.91 13.90
C ASP A 142 11.43 -4.27 14.02
N ASN A 143 10.64 -3.79 13.09
CA ASN A 143 9.21 -4.09 13.04
C ASN A 143 8.89 -4.76 11.70
N ARG A 144 8.82 -6.12 11.71
CA ARG A 144 8.56 -6.91 10.50
C ARG A 144 7.21 -6.58 9.88
N TYR A 145 6.20 -6.40 10.70
CA TYR A 145 4.85 -6.14 10.21
C TYR A 145 4.78 -4.83 9.43
N ASN A 146 5.40 -3.77 9.93
CA ASN A 146 5.41 -2.46 9.26
C ASN A 146 6.22 -2.45 7.95
N MET A 147 7.05 -3.47 7.70
CA MET A 147 7.74 -3.63 6.42
C MET A 147 6.80 -4.12 5.31
N LEU A 148 5.64 -4.68 5.64
CA LEU A 148 4.73 -5.27 4.66
C LEU A 148 3.82 -4.23 4.01
N GLY A 149 3.41 -3.20 4.73
CA GLY A 149 2.39 -2.26 4.28
C GLY A 149 0.98 -2.85 4.34
N ASP A 150 0.03 -2.16 3.72
CA ASP A 150 -1.40 -2.36 3.92
C ASP A 150 -1.95 -3.61 3.24
N TYR A 151 -1.81 -3.75 1.95
CA TYR A 151 -2.48 -4.78 1.16
C TYR A 151 -1.63 -6.05 0.95
N THR A 152 -0.73 -6.34 1.87
CA THR A 152 0.15 -7.51 1.76
C THR A 152 -0.49 -8.73 2.39
N ALA A 153 -0.49 -9.87 1.68
CA ALA A 153 -0.86 -11.14 2.26
C ALA A 153 0.07 -11.53 3.42
N PRO A 154 -0.41 -12.29 4.42
CA PRO A 154 0.44 -12.79 5.51
C PRO A 154 1.72 -13.45 4.99
N GLN A 155 2.82 -13.17 5.65
CA GLN A 155 4.14 -13.68 5.30
C GLN A 155 4.76 -14.36 6.51
N GLU A 156 5.59 -15.36 6.28
CA GLU A 156 6.46 -15.93 7.31
C GLU A 156 7.56 -14.90 7.67
N ASP A 157 7.94 -14.85 8.94
CA ASP A 157 8.92 -13.88 9.47
C ASP A 157 10.27 -13.93 8.75
N GLU A 158 10.69 -15.11 8.31
CA GLU A 158 11.95 -15.31 7.58
C GLU A 158 11.97 -14.61 6.23
N ASN A 159 10.80 -14.36 5.67
CA ASN A 159 10.63 -13.68 4.39
C ASN A 159 10.78 -12.15 4.49
N ILE A 160 10.71 -11.61 5.70
CA ILE A 160 10.69 -10.18 5.96
C ILE A 160 12.05 -9.77 6.55
N LYS A 161 12.69 -8.78 5.94
CA LYS A 161 13.96 -8.22 6.42
C LYS A 161 13.73 -6.81 6.93
N THR A 162 14.02 -6.60 8.21
CA THR A 162 13.92 -5.27 8.83
C THR A 162 15.14 -4.41 8.48
N VAL A 163 15.06 -3.11 8.79
CA VAL A 163 16.21 -2.22 8.64
C VAL A 163 17.36 -2.69 9.54
N LEU A 164 17.04 -3.14 10.76
CA LEU A 164 18.01 -3.71 11.70
C LEU A 164 18.72 -4.94 11.11
N ASP A 165 17.95 -5.89 10.55
CA ASP A 165 18.50 -7.07 9.85
C ASP A 165 19.47 -6.66 8.74
N GLY A 166 19.07 -5.65 7.95
CA GLY A 166 19.90 -5.11 6.87
C GLY A 166 21.23 -4.52 7.36
N VAL A 167 21.20 -3.74 8.44
CA VAL A 167 22.38 -3.13 9.04
C VAL A 167 23.29 -4.20 9.63
N ILE A 168 22.76 -5.16 10.38
CA ILE A 168 23.51 -6.28 10.97
C ILE A 168 24.19 -7.10 9.87
N SER A 169 23.51 -7.35 8.76
CA SER A 169 24.07 -8.12 7.63
C SER A 169 25.29 -7.43 6.98
N LYS A 170 25.42 -6.12 7.11
CA LYS A 170 26.52 -5.33 6.52
C LYS A 170 27.65 -5.06 7.48
N LEU A 171 27.39 -4.99 8.78
CA LEU A 171 28.37 -4.56 9.79
C LEU A 171 28.81 -5.68 10.75
N SER A 172 28.01 -6.58 11.10
CA SER A 172 28.04 -7.64 12.12
C SER A 172 27.26 -7.26 13.39
N PRO A 173 26.69 -8.26 14.09
CA PRO A 173 25.89 -8.03 15.31
C PRO A 173 26.66 -7.31 16.42
N SER A 174 27.95 -7.62 16.59
CA SER A 174 28.78 -7.04 17.66
C SER A 174 29.00 -5.53 17.54
N LYS A 175 28.75 -4.96 16.36
CA LYS A 175 28.88 -3.52 16.09
C LYS A 175 27.56 -2.77 16.18
N VAL A 176 26.44 -3.45 16.30
CA VAL A 176 25.11 -2.86 16.24
C VAL A 176 24.46 -2.94 17.60
N GLU A 177 24.01 -1.82 18.11
CA GLU A 177 23.18 -1.71 19.30
C GLU A 177 21.81 -1.23 18.89
N TYR A 178 20.75 -1.97 19.25
CA TYR A 178 19.37 -1.62 18.94
C TYR A 178 18.63 -1.17 20.18
N VAL A 179 17.90 -0.06 20.05
CA VAL A 179 16.95 0.43 21.05
C VAL A 179 15.71 0.93 20.32
N ARG A 180 14.53 0.46 20.70
CA ARG A 180 13.27 0.89 20.08
C ARG A 180 13.02 2.39 20.31
N GLY A 181 13.24 2.88 21.50
CA GLY A 181 13.12 4.28 21.91
C GLY A 181 11.70 4.72 22.20
N CYS A 182 10.78 4.50 21.28
CA CYS A 182 9.35 4.82 21.43
C CYS A 182 8.52 3.87 20.57
N ALA A 183 7.23 3.84 20.82
CA ALA A 183 6.24 3.26 19.90
C ALA A 183 5.74 4.30 18.89
N ILE A 184 4.96 3.88 17.89
CA ILE A 184 4.39 4.80 16.89
C ILE A 184 3.23 5.59 17.52
N ARG A 185 2.35 4.93 18.26
CA ARG A 185 1.16 5.53 18.90
C ARG A 185 1.15 5.39 20.42
N ASP A 186 1.67 4.29 20.95
CA ASP A 186 1.65 4.03 22.40
C ASP A 186 2.63 4.94 23.13
N THR A 187 2.09 5.98 23.76
CA THR A 187 2.86 6.98 24.53
C THR A 187 3.40 6.43 25.86
N THR A 188 3.02 5.23 26.27
CA THR A 188 3.56 4.57 27.49
C THR A 188 4.94 3.97 27.24
N VAL A 189 5.28 3.67 25.98
CA VAL A 189 6.61 3.18 25.59
C VAL A 189 7.57 4.38 25.47
N ASN A 190 8.44 4.52 26.44
CA ASN A 190 9.42 5.61 26.48
C ASN A 190 10.77 5.09 26.93
N GLU A 191 11.64 4.81 25.97
CA GLU A 191 13.02 4.33 26.15
C GLU A 191 14.02 5.38 25.63
N ILE A 192 13.67 6.67 25.69
CA ILE A 192 14.50 7.76 25.16
C ILE A 192 15.83 7.88 25.92
N ALA A 193 15.84 7.59 27.21
CA ALA A 193 17.08 7.60 28.00
C ALA A 193 18.07 6.54 27.49
N GLU A 194 17.59 5.34 27.19
CA GLU A 194 18.36 4.23 26.63
C GLU A 194 18.87 4.56 25.22
N VAL A 195 18.05 5.26 24.40
CA VAL A 195 18.49 5.76 23.09
C VAL A 195 19.65 6.73 23.25
N VAL A 196 19.57 7.68 24.18
CA VAL A 196 20.64 8.67 24.42
C VAL A 196 21.91 7.97 24.87
N GLU A 197 21.77 6.96 25.74
CA GLU A 197 22.93 6.18 26.21
C GLU A 197 23.58 5.37 25.07
N ALA A 198 22.79 4.66 24.23
CA ALA A 198 23.28 3.94 23.07
C ALA A 198 23.95 4.88 22.05
N ALA A 199 23.35 6.06 21.83
CA ALA A 199 23.87 7.09 20.96
C ALA A 199 25.24 7.61 21.43
N SER A 200 25.41 7.84 22.74
CA SER A 200 26.66 8.34 23.31
C SER A 200 27.84 7.39 23.13
N ARG A 201 27.56 6.10 22.95
CA ARG A 201 28.58 5.04 22.74
C ARG A 201 28.81 4.72 21.27
N SER A 202 28.09 5.36 20.35
CA SER A 202 28.10 5.01 18.93
C SER A 202 28.71 6.11 18.07
N GLU A 203 29.39 5.71 16.99
CA GLU A 203 29.97 6.65 16.01
C GLU A 203 28.87 7.18 15.03
N VAL A 204 27.83 6.38 14.83
CA VAL A 204 26.71 6.69 13.94
C VAL A 204 25.39 6.24 14.57
N ILE A 205 24.36 7.04 14.37
CA ILE A 205 23.00 6.71 14.76
C ILE A 205 22.17 6.56 13.48
N ILE A 206 21.45 5.46 13.36
CA ILE A 206 20.45 5.22 12.32
C ILE A 206 19.09 5.26 13.00
N ALA A 207 18.38 6.38 12.85
CA ALA A 207 17.03 6.55 13.39
C ALA A 207 15.99 6.14 12.32
N VAL A 208 15.20 5.12 12.61
CA VAL A 208 14.15 4.60 11.73
C VAL A 208 12.81 5.00 12.29
N VAL A 209 12.32 6.12 11.81
CA VAL A 209 11.10 6.79 12.30
C VAL A 209 10.06 6.93 11.19
N GLY A 210 8.82 7.15 11.56
CA GLY A 210 7.70 7.33 10.66
C GLY A 210 6.45 6.59 11.14
N GLY A 211 5.34 6.80 10.46
CA GLY A 211 4.10 6.06 10.68
C GLY A 211 4.16 4.65 10.06
N SER A 212 3.00 4.00 10.05
CA SER A 212 2.79 2.71 9.40
C SER A 212 1.45 2.72 8.66
N SER A 213 1.43 2.14 7.47
CA SER A 213 0.19 1.81 6.75
C SER A 213 -0.24 0.35 6.97
N ALA A 214 0.50 -0.39 7.80
CA ALA A 214 0.14 -1.77 8.10
C ALA A 214 -1.18 -1.82 8.88
N ARG A 215 -2.05 -2.76 8.51
CA ARG A 215 -3.33 -3.02 9.17
C ARG A 215 -3.24 -4.32 9.93
N ASP A 216 -3.67 -4.33 11.18
CA ASP A 216 -3.86 -5.58 11.89
C ASP A 216 -5.24 -6.20 11.55
N PHE A 217 -5.38 -7.50 11.81
CA PHE A 217 -6.63 -8.22 11.57
C PHE A 217 -7.72 -7.89 12.61
N LYS A 218 -7.46 -7.00 13.54
CA LYS A 218 -8.41 -6.53 14.56
C LYS A 218 -9.06 -5.22 14.17
N THR A 219 -8.48 -4.52 13.21
CA THR A 219 -9.01 -3.25 12.72
C THR A 219 -10.36 -3.47 12.05
N SER A 220 -11.37 -2.72 12.46
CA SER A 220 -12.66 -2.65 11.79
C SER A 220 -12.56 -1.79 10.54
N TYR A 221 -13.35 -2.11 9.53
CA TYR A 221 -13.35 -1.40 8.26
C TYR A 221 -14.74 -0.88 7.93
N GLN A 222 -14.81 0.27 7.30
CA GLN A 222 -16.01 0.77 6.64
C GLN A 222 -16.35 -0.09 5.42
N GLU A 223 -17.58 0.03 4.91
CA GLU A 223 -17.97 -0.63 3.65
C GLU A 223 -17.07 -0.24 2.49
N THR A 224 -16.56 0.98 2.50
CA THR A 224 -15.58 1.51 1.52
C THR A 224 -14.20 0.83 1.59
N GLY A 225 -13.96 -0.03 2.58
CA GLY A 225 -12.66 -0.64 2.81
C GLY A 225 -11.67 0.25 3.56
N ALA A 226 -12.05 1.48 3.92
CA ALA A 226 -11.24 2.35 4.75
C ALA A 226 -11.21 1.84 6.20
N ALA A 227 -10.05 1.88 6.84
CA ALA A 227 -9.93 1.53 8.26
C ALA A 227 -10.72 2.52 9.11
N ILE A 228 -11.46 2.00 10.10
CA ILE A 228 -12.11 2.83 11.10
C ILE A 228 -11.04 3.19 12.13
N ALA A 229 -10.66 4.47 12.20
CA ALA A 229 -9.76 4.96 13.22
C ALA A 229 -10.48 4.93 14.57
N ASP A 230 -10.06 4.06 15.49
CA ASP A 230 -10.50 4.09 16.88
C ASP A 230 -9.49 4.90 17.68
N GLU A 231 -9.92 6.09 18.13
CA GLU A 231 -9.10 6.97 18.96
C GLU A 231 -8.66 6.31 20.29
N LYS A 232 -9.36 5.26 20.71
CA LYS A 232 -9.04 4.50 21.91
C LYS A 232 -8.01 3.40 21.68
N SER A 233 -7.76 3.04 20.45
CA SER A 233 -6.76 2.03 20.13
C SER A 233 -5.35 2.60 20.31
N ILE A 234 -4.53 1.88 21.06
CA ILE A 234 -3.10 2.16 21.24
C ILE A 234 -2.22 1.24 20.40
N SER A 235 -2.81 0.49 19.49
CA SER A 235 -2.06 -0.41 18.61
C SER A 235 -1.14 0.39 17.68
N ASP A 236 0.13 0.08 17.68
CA ASP A 236 1.11 0.65 16.76
C ASP A 236 0.87 0.24 15.29
N MET A 237 -0.03 -0.72 15.07
CA MET A 237 -0.36 -1.23 13.75
C MET A 237 -1.48 -0.43 13.07
N GLU A 238 -2.16 0.43 13.81
CA GLU A 238 -3.29 1.25 13.31
C GLU A 238 -2.89 2.68 12.95
N CYS A 239 -1.62 2.97 12.91
CA CYS A 239 -1.14 4.27 12.46
C CYS A 239 -1.17 4.32 10.93
N GLY A 240 -2.36 4.45 10.39
CA GLY A 240 -2.58 4.55 8.97
C GLY A 240 -2.29 5.93 8.39
N ALA A 241 -2.29 5.99 7.08
CA ALA A 241 -2.49 7.21 6.33
C ALA A 241 -3.79 7.88 6.82
N GLY A 242 -3.73 9.11 7.25
CA GLY A 242 -4.89 9.84 7.77
C GLY A 242 -4.56 10.85 8.85
N PHE A 243 -3.31 11.10 9.09
CA PHE A 243 -2.84 12.27 9.81
C PHE A 243 -2.35 13.33 8.81
N ASP A 244 -3.25 13.73 7.92
CA ASP A 244 -3.07 14.92 7.09
C ASP A 244 -3.56 16.16 7.82
#